data_f102e5fde9a0f397b0d76ca92c5fcd08
#
_entry.id   f102e5fde9a0f397b0d76ca92c5fcd08
#
_cell.length_a   1.000
_cell.length_b   1.000
_cell.length_c   1.000
_cell.angle_alpha   90.00
_cell.angle_beta   90.00
_cell.angle_gamma   90.00
#
_symmetry.space_group_name_H-M   'P 1'
#
loop_
_entity.id
_entity.type
_entity.pdbx_description
1 polymer ?
#
loop_
_entity_poly.entity_id
_entity_poly.type
_entity_poly.pdbx_seq_one_letter_code
_entity_poly.pdbx_strand_id
1 'polypeptide(L)'
;DVAIAPLLIERVSNEELAEPNLGTLIFHPSPLPYGRGASSIRWAYRRQEPITAATWFWADSGLDTGDICEQEIVKIDYNLRPREFYEQEIIPAMQRTLKRCLNDLQKGIKRRVPQIEKYATFDRRI
;
A
#
# COMPACT_ATOMS: atom_id res chain seq x y z
N ASP A 1 -1.51 -11.56 -16.71
CA ASP A 1 -0.65 -10.39 -16.49
C ASP A 1 -1.11 -9.58 -15.30
N VAL A 2 -0.15 -9.10 -14.50
CA VAL A 2 -0.38 -8.17 -13.42
C VAL A 2 0.60 -7.01 -13.57
N ALA A 3 0.09 -5.79 -13.38
CA ALA A 3 0.94 -4.60 -13.31
C ALA A 3 1.28 -4.31 -11.86
N ILE A 4 2.47 -3.77 -11.62
CA ILE A 4 2.96 -3.47 -10.27
C ILE A 4 3.41 -2.01 -10.22
N ALA A 5 2.86 -1.26 -9.27
CA ALA A 5 3.19 0.15 -9.06
C ALA A 5 3.68 0.36 -7.62
N PRO A 6 5.00 0.27 -7.39
CA PRO A 6 5.53 0.40 -6.02
C PRO A 6 5.56 1.84 -5.52
N LEU A 7 5.41 2.82 -6.39
CA LEU A 7 5.38 4.23 -6.01
C LEU A 7 4.45 4.98 -6.97
N LEU A 8 3.18 5.12 -6.57
CA LEU A 8 2.16 5.80 -7.37
C LEU A 8 1.49 6.87 -6.53
N ILE A 9 1.52 8.12 -7.01
CA ILE A 9 0.96 9.28 -6.29
C ILE A 9 -0.25 9.88 -7.01
N GLU A 10 -0.65 9.30 -8.14
CA GLU A 10 -1.79 9.74 -8.94
C GLU A 10 -2.79 8.61 -9.09
N ARG A 11 -4.04 8.95 -9.40
CA ARG A 11 -5.04 7.93 -9.69
C ARG A 11 -4.71 7.23 -11.00
N VAL A 12 -4.99 5.93 -11.03
CA VAL A 12 -4.91 5.15 -12.26
C VAL A 12 -6.20 5.37 -13.04
N SER A 13 -6.09 5.69 -14.33
CA SER A 13 -7.26 5.89 -15.18
C SER A 13 -8.00 4.57 -15.41
N ASN A 14 -9.29 4.65 -15.79
CA ASN A 14 -10.06 3.46 -16.12
C ASN A 14 -9.45 2.68 -17.29
N GLU A 15 -8.85 3.37 -18.24
CA GLU A 15 -8.17 2.72 -19.37
C GLU A 15 -6.95 1.94 -18.90
N GLU A 16 -6.14 2.53 -18.01
CA GLU A 16 -4.99 1.86 -17.43
C GLU A 16 -5.40 0.66 -16.58
N LEU A 17 -6.52 0.77 -15.85
CA LEU A 17 -7.03 -0.32 -15.03
C LEU A 17 -7.45 -1.53 -15.87
N ALA A 18 -7.92 -1.30 -17.09
CA ALA A 18 -8.40 -2.37 -17.97
C ALA A 18 -7.29 -3.15 -18.66
N GLU A 19 -6.08 -2.59 -18.75
CA GLU A 19 -5.00 -3.18 -19.52
C GLU A 19 -4.49 -4.53 -18.99
N PRO A 20 -4.08 -4.65 -17.70
CA PRO A 20 -3.60 -5.94 -17.21
C PRO A 20 -4.78 -6.88 -16.90
N ASN A 21 -4.71 -8.12 -17.39
CA ASN A 21 -5.76 -9.13 -17.17
C ASN A 21 -6.04 -9.40 -15.69
N LEU A 22 -5.02 -9.41 -14.85
CA LEU A 22 -5.16 -9.68 -13.42
C LEU A 22 -5.31 -8.41 -12.59
N GLY A 23 -5.12 -7.24 -13.20
CA GLY A 23 -5.23 -5.96 -12.51
C GLY A 23 -3.88 -5.35 -12.19
N THR A 24 -3.91 -4.27 -11.42
CA THR A 24 -2.72 -3.52 -11.03
C THR A 24 -2.60 -3.51 -9.52
N LEU A 25 -1.45 -3.95 -9.02
CA LEU A 25 -1.09 -3.87 -7.60
C LEU A 25 -0.36 -2.56 -7.34
N ILE A 26 -0.85 -1.81 -6.37
CA ILE A 26 -0.24 -0.56 -5.91
C ILE A 26 0.25 -0.75 -4.49
N PHE A 27 1.46 -0.26 -4.21
CA PHE A 27 2.02 -0.26 -2.87
C PHE A 27 1.68 1.02 -2.14
N HIS A 28 1.28 0.90 -0.87
CA HIS A 28 1.05 2.05 0.00
C HIS A 28 1.57 1.77 1.41
N PRO A 29 2.44 2.64 1.95
CA PRO A 29 3.05 2.41 3.25
C PRO A 29 2.18 2.96 4.38
N SER A 30 1.02 2.38 4.58
CA SER A 30 0.14 2.64 5.71
C SER A 30 -0.75 1.43 5.96
N PRO A 31 -1.36 1.33 7.16
CA PRO A 31 -2.31 0.25 7.45
C PRO A 31 -3.69 0.60 6.86
N LEU A 32 -3.81 0.59 5.52
CA LEU A 32 -5.06 0.91 4.86
C LEU A 32 -6.23 0.13 5.45
N PRO A 33 -7.38 0.75 5.59
CA PRO A 33 -7.84 2.06 5.08
C PRO A 33 -7.36 3.27 5.88
N TYR A 34 -6.60 3.08 6.95
CA TYR A 34 -6.02 4.18 7.71
C TYR A 34 -4.82 4.75 6.97
N GLY A 35 -4.75 6.07 6.84
CA GLY A 35 -3.58 6.73 6.28
C GLY A 35 -3.53 6.75 4.75
N ARG A 36 -4.67 6.88 4.07
CA ARG A 36 -4.69 7.14 2.63
C ARG A 36 -4.04 8.48 2.33
N GLY A 37 -3.47 8.64 1.15
CA GLY A 37 -2.84 9.89 0.72
C GLY A 37 -1.34 9.78 0.52
N ALA A 38 -0.74 10.79 -0.10
CA ALA A 38 0.63 10.73 -0.64
C ALA A 38 1.75 10.81 0.41
N SER A 39 1.46 11.24 1.64
CA SER A 39 2.49 11.52 2.65
C SER A 39 2.31 10.70 3.92
N SER A 40 1.90 9.44 3.79
CA SER A 40 1.51 8.61 4.93
C SER A 40 2.63 8.40 5.95
N ILE A 41 3.87 8.19 5.52
CA ILE A 41 5.00 8.01 6.45
C ILE A 41 5.30 9.31 7.20
N ARG A 42 5.26 10.45 6.52
CA ARG A 42 5.47 11.75 7.19
C ARG A 42 4.41 12.03 8.23
N TRP A 43 3.15 11.71 7.93
CA TRP A 43 2.07 11.88 8.89
C TRP A 43 2.19 10.92 10.06
N ALA A 44 2.60 9.67 9.82
CA ALA A 44 2.84 8.71 10.89
C ALA A 44 3.90 9.25 11.86
N TYR A 45 4.98 9.80 11.33
CA TYR A 45 6.02 10.41 12.16
C TYR A 45 5.53 11.64 12.93
N ARG A 46 4.77 12.52 12.29
CA ARG A 46 4.20 13.69 12.96
C ARG A 46 3.28 13.31 14.11
N ARG A 47 2.50 12.25 13.94
CA ARG A 47 1.58 11.78 14.98
C ARG A 47 2.26 10.87 15.99
N GLN A 48 3.52 10.55 15.79
CA GLN A 48 4.25 9.59 16.61
C GLN A 48 3.53 8.25 16.72
N GLU A 49 3.04 7.74 15.58
CA GLU A 49 2.37 6.46 15.52
C GLU A 49 3.33 5.34 15.91
N PRO A 50 2.88 4.33 16.68
CA PRO A 50 3.77 3.23 17.05
C PRO A 50 4.06 2.27 15.90
N ILE A 51 3.11 2.15 14.97
CA ILE A 51 3.22 1.23 13.84
C ILE A 51 2.74 1.89 12.56
N THR A 52 3.18 1.32 11.45
CA THR A 52 2.58 1.52 10.14
C THR A 52 2.42 0.16 9.48
N ALA A 53 2.28 0.09 8.17
CA ALA A 53 2.19 -1.17 7.46
C ALA A 53 2.69 -1.03 6.04
N ALA A 54 3.11 -2.15 5.49
CA ALA A 54 3.33 -2.31 4.05
C ALA A 54 2.08 -2.94 3.48
N THR A 55 1.41 -2.24 2.58
CA THR A 55 0.13 -2.68 2.00
C THR A 55 0.19 -2.69 0.49
N TRP A 56 -0.19 -3.82 -0.11
CA TRP A 56 -0.46 -3.93 -1.54
C TRP A 56 -1.96 -4.02 -1.74
N PHE A 57 -2.49 -3.19 -2.63
CA PHE A 57 -3.91 -3.20 -2.94
C PHE A 57 -4.15 -3.16 -4.44
N TRP A 58 -5.30 -3.66 -4.85
CA TRP A 58 -5.71 -3.65 -6.25
C TRP A 58 -6.22 -2.26 -6.62
N ALA A 59 -5.66 -1.68 -7.68
CA ALA A 59 -6.08 -0.36 -8.13
C ALA A 59 -7.56 -0.35 -8.51
N ASP A 60 -8.24 0.71 -8.12
CA ASP A 60 -9.58 1.05 -8.60
C ASP A 60 -9.61 2.54 -8.98
N SER A 61 -10.78 3.10 -9.21
CA SER A 61 -10.90 4.49 -9.64
C SER A 61 -10.65 5.52 -8.53
N GLY A 62 -10.56 5.07 -7.28
CA GLY A 62 -10.29 5.95 -6.15
C GLY A 62 -8.80 6.10 -5.85
N LEU A 63 -8.48 6.94 -4.86
CA LEU A 63 -7.12 7.09 -4.35
C LEU A 63 -6.94 6.22 -3.13
N ASP A 64 -6.09 5.20 -3.24
CA ASP A 64 -5.76 4.25 -2.16
C ASP A 64 -7.00 3.53 -1.59
N THR A 65 -8.00 3.27 -2.43
CA THR A 65 -9.29 2.74 -1.99
C THR A 65 -9.56 1.29 -2.38
N GLY A 66 -8.69 0.69 -3.19
CA GLY A 66 -8.90 -0.66 -3.72
C GLY A 66 -8.77 -1.76 -2.68
N ASP A 67 -9.26 -2.94 -3.04
CA ASP A 67 -9.21 -4.11 -2.18
C ASP A 67 -7.77 -4.50 -1.83
N ILE A 68 -7.54 -4.85 -0.56
CA ILE A 68 -6.21 -5.21 -0.08
C ILE A 68 -5.86 -6.63 -0.54
N CYS A 69 -4.67 -6.78 -1.12
CA CYS A 69 -4.11 -8.07 -1.48
C CYS A 69 -3.27 -8.65 -0.33
N GLU A 70 -2.38 -7.83 0.22
CA GLU A 70 -1.49 -8.26 1.31
C GLU A 70 -1.13 -7.07 2.18
N GLN A 71 -0.91 -7.33 3.47
CA GLN A 71 -0.56 -6.27 4.42
C GLN A 71 0.32 -6.85 5.53
N GLU A 72 1.38 -6.13 5.86
CA GLU A 72 2.29 -6.52 6.94
C GLU A 72 2.51 -5.31 7.85
N ILE A 73 2.26 -5.51 9.15
CA ILE A 73 2.48 -4.46 10.15
C ILE A 73 3.98 -4.26 10.35
N VAL A 74 4.40 -3.00 10.38
CA VAL A 74 5.79 -2.62 10.57
C VAL A 74 5.87 -1.66 11.76
N LYS A 75 6.66 -2.02 12.77
CA LYS A 75 6.91 -1.15 13.91
C LYS A 75 7.81 0.02 13.47
N ILE A 76 7.43 1.25 13.85
CA ILE A 76 8.23 2.43 13.50
C ILE A 76 9.39 2.55 14.47
N ASP A 77 10.61 2.65 13.92
CA ASP A 77 11.82 2.88 14.69
C ASP A 77 12.18 4.37 14.62
N TYR A 78 11.92 5.08 15.69
CA TYR A 78 12.16 6.53 15.76
C TYR A 78 13.64 6.91 15.93
N ASN A 79 14.54 5.93 16.04
CA ASN A 79 15.98 6.17 15.89
C ASN A 79 16.35 6.43 14.44
N LEU A 80 15.46 6.08 13.50
CA LEU A 80 15.63 6.31 12.07
C LEU A 80 14.80 7.51 11.65
N ARG A 81 15.35 8.32 10.74
CA ARG A 81 14.57 9.37 10.08
C ARG A 81 13.57 8.72 9.12
N PRO A 82 12.52 9.44 8.71
CA PRO A 82 11.51 8.86 7.81
C PRO A 82 12.09 8.19 6.56
N ARG A 83 13.06 8.82 5.92
CA ARG A 83 13.70 8.27 4.73
C ARG A 83 14.48 6.99 5.03
N GLU A 84 15.24 6.99 6.12
CA GLU A 84 16.00 5.82 6.55
C GLU A 84 15.07 4.67 6.93
N PHE A 85 13.99 4.98 7.65
CA PHE A 85 12.97 4.00 8.00
C PHE A 85 12.36 3.39 6.74
N TYR A 86 12.01 4.21 5.77
CA TYR A 86 11.46 3.74 4.49
C TYR A 86 12.43 2.78 3.81
N GLU A 87 13.69 3.17 3.68
CA GLU A 87 14.69 2.36 2.99
C GLU A 87 15.03 1.06 3.74
N GLN A 88 15.13 1.11 5.07
CA GLN A 88 15.58 -0.03 5.85
C GLN A 88 14.47 -0.99 6.28
N GLU A 89 13.26 -0.49 6.46
CA GLU A 89 12.15 -1.29 7.00
C GLU A 89 10.99 -1.44 6.03
N ILE A 90 10.59 -0.35 5.36
CA ILE A 90 9.42 -0.38 4.49
C ILE A 90 9.73 -1.09 3.17
N ILE A 91 10.83 -0.78 2.53
CA ILE A 91 11.18 -1.43 1.25
C ILE A 91 11.33 -2.95 1.41
N PRO A 92 12.03 -3.46 2.43
CA PRO A 92 12.06 -4.92 2.64
C PRO A 92 10.67 -5.53 2.89
N ALA A 93 9.81 -4.84 3.65
CA ALA A 93 8.43 -5.31 3.88
C ALA A 93 7.61 -5.26 2.59
N MET A 94 7.81 -4.24 1.77
CA MET A 94 7.21 -4.15 0.43
C MET A 94 7.57 -5.37 -0.42
N GLN A 95 8.83 -5.75 -0.42
CA GLN A 95 9.31 -6.90 -1.18
C GLN A 95 8.73 -8.22 -0.65
N ARG A 96 8.70 -8.40 0.68
CA ARG A 96 8.13 -9.60 1.29
C ARG A 96 6.65 -9.76 0.96
N THR A 97 5.89 -8.67 1.10
CA THR A 97 4.45 -8.68 0.84
C THR A 97 4.14 -8.89 -0.64
N LEU A 98 4.91 -8.28 -1.53
CA LEU A 98 4.76 -8.52 -2.97
C LEU A 98 4.99 -9.99 -3.31
N LYS A 99 6.02 -10.58 -2.74
CA LYS A 99 6.32 -11.99 -2.97
C LYS A 99 5.14 -12.88 -2.58
N ARG A 100 4.49 -12.58 -1.46
CA ARG A 100 3.29 -13.33 -1.03
C ARG A 100 2.13 -13.15 -2.01
N CYS A 101 1.90 -11.91 -2.48
CA CYS A 101 0.88 -11.64 -3.49
C CYS A 101 1.12 -12.45 -4.77
N LEU A 102 2.35 -12.43 -5.27
CA LEU A 102 2.71 -13.10 -6.52
C LEU A 102 2.66 -14.63 -6.38
N ASN A 103 3.07 -15.16 -5.24
CA ASN A 103 2.98 -16.60 -4.97
C ASN A 103 1.52 -17.06 -4.99
N ASP A 104 0.62 -16.29 -4.39
CA ASP A 104 -0.81 -16.62 -4.40
C ASP A 104 -1.36 -16.58 -5.82
N LEU A 105 -0.99 -15.56 -6.60
CA LEU A 105 -1.45 -15.46 -8.00
C LEU A 105 -0.98 -16.64 -8.85
N GLN A 106 0.24 -17.13 -8.62
CA GLN A 106 0.73 -18.33 -9.33
C GLN A 106 -0.09 -19.57 -9.01
N LYS A 107 -0.71 -19.60 -7.84
CA LYS A 107 -1.62 -20.68 -7.42
C LYS A 107 -3.06 -20.45 -7.85
N GLY A 108 -3.33 -19.39 -8.60
CA GLY A 108 -4.67 -19.02 -9.03
C GLY A 108 -5.48 -18.30 -7.96
N ILE A 109 -4.85 -17.80 -6.90
CA ILE A 109 -5.52 -17.09 -5.81
C ILE A 109 -5.30 -15.59 -5.99
N LYS A 110 -6.38 -14.85 -6.22
CA LYS A 110 -6.38 -13.40 -6.25
C LYS A 110 -7.05 -12.90 -4.98
N ARG A 111 -6.24 -12.64 -3.96
CA ARG A 111 -6.76 -12.19 -2.67
C ARG A 111 -7.28 -10.76 -2.79
N ARG A 112 -8.50 -10.54 -2.31
CA ARG A 112 -9.15 -9.25 -2.36
C ARG A 112 -9.95 -9.05 -1.06
N VAL A 113 -9.43 -8.20 -0.18
CA VAL A 113 -10.10 -7.86 1.07
C VAL A 113 -10.57 -6.41 0.97
N PRO A 114 -11.89 -6.16 0.90
CA PRO A 114 -12.39 -4.79 0.82
C PRO A 114 -11.94 -3.97 2.02
N GLN A 115 -11.58 -2.71 1.77
CA GLN A 115 -11.29 -1.77 2.84
C GLN A 115 -12.60 -1.38 3.53
N ILE A 116 -12.57 -1.33 4.86
CA ILE A 116 -13.74 -0.94 5.64
C ILE A 116 -13.76 0.59 5.74
N GLU A 117 -14.65 1.23 4.98
CA GLU A 117 -14.71 2.69 4.86
C GLU A 117 -14.91 3.39 6.21
N LYS A 118 -15.59 2.76 7.14
CA LYS A 118 -15.78 3.27 8.50
C LYS A 118 -14.47 3.65 9.19
N TYR A 119 -13.39 2.94 8.87
CA TYR A 119 -12.07 3.16 9.47
C TYR A 119 -11.11 3.94 8.57
N ALA A 120 -11.58 4.39 7.42
CA ALA A 120 -10.75 5.09 6.46
C ALA A 120 -10.40 6.48 6.96
N THR A 121 -9.14 6.87 6.76
CA THR A 121 -8.66 8.24 6.96
C THR A 121 -7.92 8.68 5.71
N PHE A 122 -7.91 9.97 5.47
CA PHE A 122 -7.19 10.56 4.35
C PHE A 122 -6.39 11.74 4.85
N ASP A 123 -5.09 11.73 4.54
CA ASP A 123 -4.18 12.79 4.93
C ASP A 123 -3.70 13.55 3.69
N ARG A 124 -3.71 14.88 3.79
CA ARG A 124 -3.23 15.73 2.70
C ARG A 124 -1.72 15.55 2.50
N ARG A 125 -1.26 15.88 1.30
CA ARG A 125 0.18 15.92 1.01
C ARG A 125 0.88 16.99 1.84
N ILE A 126 2.04 16.66 2.36
CA ILE A 126 2.88 17.60 3.11
C ILE A 126 4.32 17.60 2.61
#